data_bfc90bb6bb742ff62332c01a51649e94
#
_entry.id   bfc90bb6bb742ff62332c01a51649e94
#
_cell.length_a   1.000
_cell.length_b   1.000
_cell.length_c   1.000
_cell.angle_alpha   90.00
_cell.angle_beta   90.00
_cell.angle_gamma   90.00
#
_symmetry.space_group_name_H-M   'P 1'
#
loop_
_entity.id
_entity.type
_entity.pdbx_description
1 polymer ?
#
loop_
_entity_poly.entity_id
_entity_poly.type
_entity_poly.pdbx_seq_one_letter_code
_entity_poly.pdbx_strand_id
1 'polypeptide(L)'
;MTSVFLAEEQEVQEINEQAQQSPRIPLIDGVTRTEVNVEMFLRQPVLLSPKQTCEEAYNCFHNESDECAVICEDGQIPIGLIMKDWFFRQMGTMFGPSLFFRKSVTRVMDRSPLILEITTPIQRIIDLALSRNEQYLYDCILITHHDKLLGVLTCSDLLALSRILQRQTTEMHINSVHNTGEMISRIQLAVIEVEKSTDTGLKLSKSMIDKTLDGKIALQKVVNAFERLSTLVECQERQIRELEQQSQSIRSFVASIRELAEQTNILSINASIEAARAGVHGKGFAVVADEVRKLAAGTKLYSEEVRLVTSQISEAVIQAVATAKSGREETTESMLHIQDTAGVFEKLFTLISENTSSMQQIHHLTNVANREGSLVQTSIQSIIGDLQMTNSTANNMNRSE
;
A
#
# COMPACT_ATOMS: atom_id res chain seq x y z
N MET A 1 -9.58 7.47 26.83
CA MET A 1 -8.51 7.37 25.83
C MET A 1 -8.26 5.95 25.31
N THR A 2 -8.43 4.90 26.11
CA THR A 2 -8.17 3.49 25.70
C THR A 2 -9.19 2.92 24.68
N SER A 3 -10.40 3.45 24.60
CA SER A 3 -11.43 2.96 23.65
C SER A 3 -11.30 3.50 22.22
N VAL A 4 -10.62 4.61 22.03
CA VAL A 4 -10.39 5.20 20.69
C VAL A 4 -9.22 4.48 20.00
N PHE A 5 -8.18 4.09 20.75
CA PHE A 5 -7.05 3.32 20.21
C PHE A 5 -7.44 1.91 19.73
N LEU A 6 -8.40 1.26 20.42
CA LEU A 6 -8.90 -0.07 20.01
C LEU A 6 -9.78 -0.02 18.74
N ALA A 7 -10.43 1.11 18.47
CA ALA A 7 -11.21 1.30 17.26
C ALA A 7 -10.29 1.55 16.03
N GLU A 8 -9.20 2.31 16.21
CA GLU A 8 -8.20 2.54 15.15
C GLU A 8 -7.42 1.26 14.79
N GLU A 9 -7.08 0.40 15.76
CA GLU A 9 -6.45 -0.90 15.47
C GLU A 9 -7.40 -1.86 14.71
N GLN A 10 -8.70 -1.82 14.98
CA GLN A 10 -9.69 -2.62 14.24
C GLN A 10 -9.89 -2.10 12.81
N GLU A 11 -9.95 -0.79 12.59
CA GLU A 11 -10.04 -0.20 11.24
C GLU A 11 -8.79 -0.49 10.39
N VAL A 12 -7.59 -0.43 10.97
CA VAL A 12 -6.33 -0.79 10.28
C VAL A 12 -6.27 -2.28 9.96
N GLN A 13 -6.83 -3.15 10.81
CA GLN A 13 -6.93 -4.58 10.54
C GLN A 13 -7.95 -4.89 9.42
N GLU A 14 -9.11 -4.23 9.39
CA GLU A 14 -10.08 -4.38 8.30
C GLU A 14 -9.54 -3.89 6.95
N ILE A 15 -8.79 -2.78 6.93
CA ILE A 15 -8.11 -2.28 5.71
C ILE A 15 -7.04 -3.26 5.22
N ASN A 16 -6.29 -3.90 6.13
CA ASN A 16 -5.29 -4.91 5.78
C ASN A 16 -5.92 -6.24 5.30
N GLU A 17 -7.07 -6.63 5.83
CA GLU A 17 -7.82 -7.81 5.36
C GLU A 17 -8.48 -7.54 3.99
N GLN A 18 -8.98 -6.34 3.72
CA GLN A 18 -9.47 -5.93 2.40
C GLN A 18 -8.34 -5.81 1.36
N ALA A 19 -7.14 -5.39 1.75
CA ALA A 19 -5.96 -5.38 0.88
C ALA A 19 -5.47 -6.80 0.52
N GLN A 20 -5.69 -7.79 1.38
CA GLN A 20 -5.39 -9.21 1.08
C GLN A 20 -6.46 -9.88 0.21
N GLN A 21 -7.65 -9.30 0.08
CA GLN A 21 -8.71 -9.71 -0.84
C GLN A 21 -8.65 -9.02 -2.20
N SER A 22 -7.56 -8.32 -2.52
CA SER A 22 -7.28 -7.89 -3.89
C SER A 22 -7.43 -9.08 -4.83
N PRO A 23 -8.23 -9.00 -5.91
CA PRO A 23 -8.43 -10.10 -6.81
C PRO A 23 -7.06 -10.54 -7.33
N ARG A 24 -6.63 -11.74 -6.94
CA ARG A 24 -5.48 -12.40 -7.56
C ARG A 24 -5.76 -12.37 -9.04
N ILE A 25 -4.91 -11.69 -9.79
CA ILE A 25 -4.93 -11.71 -11.24
C ILE A 25 -4.97 -13.20 -11.60
N PRO A 26 -6.03 -13.70 -12.26
CA PRO A 26 -6.03 -15.08 -12.68
C PRO A 26 -4.87 -15.20 -13.67
N LEU A 27 -3.86 -15.98 -13.30
CA LEU A 27 -2.93 -16.53 -14.27
C LEU A 27 -3.82 -17.16 -15.34
N ILE A 28 -3.70 -16.68 -16.58
CA ILE A 28 -4.48 -17.16 -17.71
C ILE A 28 -4.01 -18.58 -17.99
N ASP A 29 -4.51 -19.53 -17.20
CA ASP A 29 -4.54 -20.95 -17.51
C ASP A 29 -5.69 -21.12 -18.51
N GLY A 30 -5.36 -21.34 -19.74
CA GLY A 30 -6.40 -21.69 -20.71
C GLY A 30 -6.13 -21.38 -22.17
N VAL A 31 -4.88 -21.21 -22.59
CA VAL A 31 -4.57 -21.44 -24.01
C VAL A 31 -4.32 -22.95 -24.13
N THR A 32 -5.36 -23.72 -24.45
CA THR A 32 -5.20 -25.06 -24.98
C THR A 32 -4.31 -24.94 -26.19
N ARG A 33 -3.00 -25.23 -26.02
CA ARG A 33 -2.11 -25.51 -27.12
C ARG A 33 -2.74 -26.69 -27.86
N THR A 34 -3.42 -26.42 -28.95
CA THR A 34 -3.70 -27.46 -29.92
C THR A 34 -2.32 -27.84 -30.49
N GLU A 35 -1.67 -28.82 -29.86
CA GLU A 35 -0.40 -29.33 -30.37
C GLU A 35 -0.66 -29.82 -31.77
N VAL A 36 0.01 -29.19 -32.73
CA VAL A 36 -0.04 -29.69 -34.12
C VAL A 36 0.58 -31.06 -34.11
N ASN A 37 -0.25 -32.09 -34.36
CA ASN A 37 0.24 -33.45 -34.38
C ASN A 37 0.95 -33.71 -35.72
N VAL A 38 2.26 -33.99 -35.66
CA VAL A 38 3.08 -34.34 -36.83
C VAL A 38 2.54 -35.56 -37.53
N GLU A 39 1.91 -36.50 -36.79
CA GLU A 39 1.36 -37.76 -37.37
C GLU A 39 0.35 -37.50 -38.50
N MET A 40 -0.39 -36.42 -38.46
CA MET A 40 -1.37 -36.06 -39.49
C MET A 40 -0.74 -35.72 -40.88
N PHE A 41 0.56 -35.47 -40.90
CA PHE A 41 1.31 -35.09 -42.09
C PHE A 41 2.22 -36.21 -42.61
N LEU A 42 2.29 -37.33 -41.84
CA LEU A 42 3.12 -38.44 -42.23
C LEU A 42 2.52 -39.16 -43.43
N ARG A 43 3.34 -39.32 -44.46
CA ARG A 43 3.03 -40.14 -45.62
C ARG A 43 3.69 -41.50 -45.48
N GLN A 44 3.00 -42.52 -46.01
CA GLN A 44 3.56 -43.87 -46.08
C GLN A 44 4.43 -44.02 -47.33
N PRO A 45 5.75 -44.22 -47.15
CA PRO A 45 6.66 -44.39 -48.28
C PRO A 45 6.59 -45.81 -48.84
N VAL A 46 7.10 -45.99 -50.05
CA VAL A 46 7.39 -47.32 -50.56
C VAL A 46 8.46 -48.00 -49.71
N LEU A 47 8.18 -49.15 -49.18
CA LEU A 47 9.14 -49.93 -48.36
C LEU A 47 9.89 -50.94 -49.21
N LEU A 48 11.22 -50.87 -49.14
CA LEU A 48 12.11 -51.79 -49.84
C LEU A 48 13.01 -52.56 -48.87
N SER A 49 13.25 -53.84 -49.17
CA SER A 49 14.25 -54.64 -48.48
C SER A 49 15.65 -54.39 -49.07
N PRO A 50 16.72 -54.45 -48.24
CA PRO A 50 18.11 -54.34 -48.70
C PRO A 50 18.49 -55.38 -49.75
N LYS A 51 17.75 -56.50 -49.83
CA LYS A 51 18.00 -57.56 -50.79
C LYS A 51 17.37 -57.36 -52.16
N GLN A 52 16.40 -56.45 -52.23
CA GLN A 52 15.72 -56.14 -53.48
C GLN A 52 16.65 -55.47 -54.49
N THR A 53 16.37 -55.72 -55.79
CA THR A 53 17.10 -55.12 -56.90
C THR A 53 16.53 -53.77 -57.28
N CYS A 54 17.31 -52.97 -58.01
CA CYS A 54 16.83 -51.69 -58.53
C CYS A 54 15.71 -51.87 -59.57
N GLU A 55 15.62 -53.01 -60.24
CA GLU A 55 14.51 -53.34 -61.14
C GLU A 55 13.21 -53.57 -60.39
N GLU A 56 13.28 -54.30 -59.25
CA GLU A 56 12.12 -54.43 -58.38
C GLU A 56 11.69 -53.11 -57.78
N ALA A 57 12.62 -52.29 -57.32
CA ALA A 57 12.34 -50.91 -56.83
C ALA A 57 11.69 -50.02 -57.91
N TYR A 58 12.18 -50.10 -59.16
CA TYR A 58 11.59 -49.40 -60.31
C TYR A 58 10.12 -49.77 -60.50
N ASN A 59 9.79 -51.07 -60.35
CA ASN A 59 8.42 -51.55 -60.47
C ASN A 59 7.54 -51.24 -59.25
N CYS A 60 8.11 -50.90 -58.09
CA CYS A 60 7.37 -50.52 -56.88
C CYS A 60 6.90 -49.05 -56.89
N PHE A 61 7.54 -48.17 -57.66
CA PHE A 61 7.13 -46.77 -57.81
C PHE A 61 5.95 -46.61 -58.79
N HIS A 62 4.78 -47.21 -58.45
CA HIS A 62 3.61 -47.19 -59.32
C HIS A 62 2.70 -45.97 -59.18
N ASN A 63 2.67 -45.35 -57.97
CA ASN A 63 1.81 -44.21 -57.70
C ASN A 63 2.52 -42.88 -58.07
N GLU A 64 1.79 -41.93 -58.62
CA GLU A 64 2.31 -40.61 -58.90
C GLU A 64 2.66 -39.84 -57.60
N SER A 65 1.94 -40.19 -56.50
CA SER A 65 2.13 -39.54 -55.20
C SER A 65 3.34 -40.07 -54.38
N ASP A 66 4.00 -41.15 -54.83
CA ASP A 66 5.18 -41.67 -54.18
C ASP A 66 6.39 -40.76 -54.46
N GLU A 67 6.92 -40.10 -53.47
CA GLU A 67 8.08 -39.20 -53.58
C GLU A 67 9.40 -39.90 -53.29
N CYS A 68 9.34 -40.96 -52.44
CA CYS A 68 10.54 -41.67 -52.04
C CYS A 68 10.23 -43.14 -51.70
N ALA A 69 11.28 -43.96 -51.65
CA ALA A 69 11.27 -45.31 -51.09
C ALA A 69 12.26 -45.38 -49.90
N VAL A 70 11.86 -46.00 -48.82
CA VAL A 70 12.69 -46.20 -47.64
C VAL A 70 13.16 -47.68 -47.60
N ILE A 71 14.45 -47.87 -47.48
CA ILE A 71 15.05 -49.18 -47.31
C ILE A 71 15.04 -49.50 -45.84
N CYS A 72 14.34 -50.59 -45.46
CA CYS A 72 14.22 -50.98 -44.07
C CYS A 72 14.84 -52.37 -43.85
N GLU A 73 15.63 -52.51 -42.79
CA GLU A 73 16.07 -53.80 -42.26
C GLU A 73 14.94 -54.40 -41.41
N ASP A 74 14.73 -55.71 -41.53
CA ASP A 74 13.64 -56.44 -40.88
C ASP A 74 12.25 -55.81 -41.11
N GLY A 75 12.09 -55.03 -42.20
CA GLY A 75 10.82 -54.37 -42.59
C GLY A 75 10.40 -53.16 -41.77
N GLN A 76 11.17 -52.72 -40.76
CA GLN A 76 10.78 -51.63 -39.85
C GLN A 76 11.89 -50.61 -39.56
N ILE A 77 13.16 -51.00 -39.54
CA ILE A 77 14.27 -50.11 -39.20
C ILE A 77 14.81 -49.46 -40.48
N PRO A 78 14.69 -48.11 -40.65
CA PRO A 78 15.16 -47.44 -41.86
C PRO A 78 16.69 -47.37 -41.90
N ILE A 79 17.28 -47.84 -42.97
CA ILE A 79 18.75 -47.83 -43.23
C ILE A 79 19.15 -46.97 -44.42
N GLY A 80 18.21 -46.52 -45.20
CA GLY A 80 18.48 -45.66 -46.37
C GLY A 80 17.23 -45.14 -47.03
N LEU A 81 17.43 -44.12 -47.85
CA LEU A 81 16.39 -43.40 -48.58
C LEU A 81 16.71 -43.40 -50.07
N ILE A 82 15.70 -43.55 -50.89
CA ILE A 82 15.80 -43.34 -52.34
C ILE A 82 14.73 -42.32 -52.76
N MET A 83 15.12 -41.16 -53.20
CA MET A 83 14.21 -40.17 -53.79
C MET A 83 13.83 -40.60 -55.19
N LYS A 84 12.52 -40.60 -55.50
CA LYS A 84 11.95 -41.04 -56.81
C LYS A 84 12.59 -40.31 -57.96
N ASP A 85 12.63 -38.98 -57.95
CA ASP A 85 13.18 -38.17 -59.03
C ASP A 85 14.64 -38.47 -59.34
N TRP A 86 15.45 -38.58 -58.26
CA TRP A 86 16.85 -38.92 -58.40
C TRP A 86 17.04 -40.31 -58.95
N PHE A 87 16.24 -41.29 -58.46
CA PHE A 87 16.27 -42.67 -58.92
C PHE A 87 15.94 -42.82 -60.42
N PHE A 88 14.81 -42.22 -60.83
CA PHE A 88 14.40 -42.27 -62.22
C PHE A 88 15.37 -41.52 -63.13
N ARG A 89 15.99 -40.43 -62.69
CA ARG A 89 17.04 -39.72 -63.42
C ARG A 89 18.26 -40.65 -63.64
N GLN A 90 18.67 -41.41 -62.64
CA GLN A 90 19.77 -42.38 -62.81
C GLN A 90 19.42 -43.54 -63.70
N MET A 91 18.22 -44.09 -63.58
CA MET A 91 17.75 -45.20 -64.41
C MET A 91 17.48 -44.76 -65.86
N GLY A 92 17.10 -43.53 -66.11
CA GLY A 92 16.84 -42.96 -67.43
C GLY A 92 18.10 -42.62 -68.24
N THR A 93 19.31 -42.76 -67.70
CA THR A 93 20.55 -42.62 -68.45
C THR A 93 20.75 -43.77 -69.40
N MET A 94 21.47 -43.56 -70.52
CA MET A 94 21.69 -44.50 -71.59
C MET A 94 22.18 -45.88 -71.09
N PHE A 95 22.94 -45.92 -70.03
CA PHE A 95 23.50 -47.15 -69.43
C PHE A 95 22.89 -47.49 -68.05
N GLY A 96 21.99 -46.69 -67.52
CA GLY A 96 21.39 -46.82 -66.19
C GLY A 96 20.82 -48.23 -65.94
N PRO A 97 19.89 -48.71 -66.74
CA PRO A 97 19.33 -50.05 -66.57
C PRO A 97 20.38 -51.16 -66.60
N SER A 98 21.30 -51.12 -67.54
CA SER A 98 22.36 -52.12 -67.65
C SER A 98 23.34 -52.16 -66.49
N LEU A 99 23.56 -51.02 -65.81
CA LEU A 99 24.50 -50.89 -64.69
C LEU A 99 23.81 -51.21 -63.33
N PHE A 100 22.55 -50.85 -63.16
CA PHE A 100 21.93 -50.82 -61.86
C PHE A 100 20.80 -51.84 -61.66
N PHE A 101 20.01 -52.20 -62.68
CA PHE A 101 18.81 -53.05 -62.54
C PHE A 101 19.07 -54.36 -61.74
N ARG A 102 20.17 -55.07 -62.05
CA ARG A 102 20.55 -56.29 -61.32
C ARG A 102 21.31 -56.04 -60.02
N LYS A 103 21.48 -54.79 -59.62
CA LYS A 103 22.19 -54.46 -58.36
C LYS A 103 21.17 -54.22 -57.25
N SER A 104 21.58 -54.53 -56.00
CA SER A 104 20.80 -54.22 -54.80
C SER A 104 20.56 -52.71 -54.71
N VAL A 105 19.37 -52.31 -54.23
CA VAL A 105 18.97 -50.94 -53.94
C VAL A 105 19.95 -50.21 -52.99
N THR A 106 20.70 -50.94 -52.17
CA THR A 106 21.72 -50.43 -51.25
C THR A 106 22.90 -49.75 -51.96
N ARG A 107 23.03 -49.94 -53.30
CA ARG A 107 24.06 -49.27 -54.14
C ARG A 107 23.68 -47.88 -54.58
N VAL A 108 22.39 -47.59 -54.57
CA VAL A 108 21.82 -46.34 -55.07
C VAL A 108 21.09 -45.52 -54.00
N MET A 109 20.98 -46.06 -52.77
CA MET A 109 20.35 -45.34 -51.66
C MET A 109 21.24 -44.28 -51.08
N ASP A 110 20.66 -43.20 -50.56
CA ASP A 110 21.27 -42.34 -49.56
C ASP A 110 21.40 -43.15 -48.25
N ARG A 111 22.61 -43.22 -47.70
CA ARG A 111 22.93 -43.97 -46.47
C ARG A 111 22.85 -43.14 -45.19
N SER A 112 22.65 -41.84 -45.33
CA SER A 112 22.62 -40.91 -44.23
C SER A 112 21.42 -39.96 -44.32
N PRO A 113 20.18 -40.52 -44.55
CA PRO A 113 18.99 -39.67 -44.59
C PRO A 113 18.76 -39.02 -43.22
N LEU A 114 18.03 -37.92 -43.22
CA LEU A 114 17.63 -37.28 -41.96
C LEU A 114 16.53 -38.14 -41.28
N ILE A 115 16.86 -38.76 -40.17
CA ILE A 115 15.96 -39.56 -39.36
C ILE A 115 15.70 -38.83 -38.04
N LEU A 116 14.44 -38.60 -37.70
CA LEU A 116 14.02 -37.90 -36.49
C LEU A 116 12.96 -38.69 -35.74
N GLU A 117 13.01 -38.62 -34.42
CA GLU A 117 12.00 -39.22 -33.57
C GLU A 117 10.71 -38.39 -33.59
N ILE A 118 9.54 -39.06 -33.55
CA ILE A 118 8.22 -38.38 -33.55
C ILE A 118 8.05 -37.36 -32.42
N THR A 119 8.76 -37.57 -31.32
CA THR A 119 8.76 -36.66 -30.15
C THR A 119 9.56 -35.37 -30.40
N THR A 120 10.28 -35.25 -31.52
CA THR A 120 11.04 -34.05 -31.87
C THR A 120 10.09 -32.88 -32.10
N PRO A 121 10.30 -31.70 -31.42
CA PRO A 121 9.46 -30.55 -31.64
C PRO A 121 9.44 -30.13 -33.12
N ILE A 122 8.25 -29.77 -33.63
CA ILE A 122 8.05 -29.42 -35.07
C ILE A 122 9.02 -28.35 -35.54
N GLN A 123 9.23 -27.30 -34.72
CA GLN A 123 10.20 -26.23 -35.03
C GLN A 123 11.60 -26.80 -35.29
N ARG A 124 12.01 -27.76 -34.45
CA ARG A 124 13.31 -28.44 -34.59
C ARG A 124 13.38 -29.31 -35.83
N ILE A 125 12.27 -29.96 -36.21
CA ILE A 125 12.19 -30.74 -37.46
C ILE A 125 12.42 -29.81 -38.64
N ILE A 126 11.73 -28.65 -38.67
CA ILE A 126 11.85 -27.67 -39.78
C ILE A 126 13.28 -27.10 -39.81
N ASP A 127 13.85 -26.69 -38.66
CA ASP A 127 15.20 -26.14 -38.60
C ASP A 127 16.25 -27.13 -39.12
N LEU A 128 16.16 -28.39 -38.70
CA LEU A 128 17.07 -29.45 -39.14
C LEU A 128 16.90 -29.73 -40.63
N ALA A 129 15.66 -29.76 -41.14
CA ALA A 129 15.37 -29.92 -42.54
C ALA A 129 16.00 -28.83 -43.44
N LEU A 130 15.85 -27.55 -43.00
CA LEU A 130 16.35 -26.40 -43.72
C LEU A 130 17.85 -26.17 -43.58
N SER A 131 18.49 -26.73 -42.53
CA SER A 131 19.94 -26.65 -42.33
C SER A 131 20.74 -27.67 -43.15
N ARG A 132 20.06 -28.54 -43.91
CA ARG A 132 20.72 -29.56 -44.79
C ARG A 132 21.45 -28.89 -45.95
N ASN A 133 22.42 -29.61 -46.50
CA ASN A 133 23.10 -29.19 -47.70
C ASN A 133 22.09 -29.06 -48.84
N GLU A 134 22.27 -28.12 -49.77
CA GLU A 134 21.40 -27.79 -50.90
C GLU A 134 21.01 -29.04 -51.72
N GLN A 135 21.93 -30.00 -51.86
CA GLN A 135 21.72 -31.26 -52.55
C GLN A 135 20.65 -32.14 -51.95
N TYR A 136 20.45 -32.08 -50.61
CA TYR A 136 19.50 -32.90 -49.83
C TYR A 136 18.32 -32.10 -49.28
N LEU A 137 18.22 -30.82 -49.64
CA LEU A 137 17.23 -29.91 -49.06
C LEU A 137 15.79 -30.35 -49.34
N TYR A 138 15.56 -30.96 -50.51
CA TYR A 138 14.25 -31.44 -50.94
C TYR A 138 13.98 -32.89 -50.63
N ASP A 139 14.93 -33.62 -50.05
CA ASP A 139 14.75 -35.02 -49.73
C ASP A 139 13.76 -35.21 -48.57
N CYS A 140 13.02 -36.28 -48.57
CA CYS A 140 12.09 -36.65 -47.51
C CYS A 140 12.83 -36.81 -46.19
N ILE A 141 12.14 -36.51 -45.06
CA ILE A 141 12.60 -36.74 -43.73
C ILE A 141 11.91 -37.99 -43.19
N LEU A 142 12.66 -38.90 -42.62
CA LEU A 142 12.13 -40.10 -42.00
C LEU A 142 11.76 -39.84 -40.56
N ILE A 143 10.53 -40.16 -40.19
CA ILE A 143 10.05 -40.05 -38.82
C ILE A 143 9.94 -41.46 -38.23
N THR A 144 10.58 -41.62 -37.08
CA THR A 144 10.63 -42.91 -36.35
C THR A 144 9.96 -42.83 -35.00
N HIS A 145 9.58 -43.98 -34.45
CA HIS A 145 9.21 -44.17 -33.07
C HIS A 145 9.88 -45.43 -32.54
N HIS A 146 10.75 -45.27 -31.57
CA HIS A 146 11.60 -46.36 -31.07
C HIS A 146 12.36 -47.08 -32.17
N ASP A 147 13.06 -46.32 -33.02
CA ASP A 147 13.84 -46.73 -34.19
C ASP A 147 13.02 -47.37 -35.31
N LYS A 148 11.69 -47.44 -35.19
CA LYS A 148 10.81 -48.00 -36.22
C LYS A 148 10.24 -46.84 -37.08
N LEU A 149 10.23 -47.04 -38.37
CA LEU A 149 9.69 -46.06 -39.30
C LEU A 149 8.16 -45.93 -39.12
N LEU A 150 7.70 -44.70 -38.84
CA LEU A 150 6.29 -44.34 -38.84
C LEU A 150 5.82 -43.79 -40.19
N GLY A 151 6.68 -43.06 -40.88
CA GLY A 151 6.38 -42.43 -42.15
C GLY A 151 7.43 -41.43 -42.57
N VAL A 152 7.14 -40.69 -43.61
CA VAL A 152 8.02 -39.63 -44.12
C VAL A 152 7.31 -38.28 -44.19
N LEU A 153 8.06 -37.23 -44.03
CA LEU A 153 7.62 -35.84 -44.31
C LEU A 153 8.32 -35.34 -45.58
N THR A 154 7.53 -34.81 -46.51
CA THR A 154 8.03 -34.16 -47.71
C THR A 154 8.28 -32.68 -47.44
N CYS A 155 8.96 -32.03 -48.38
CA CYS A 155 9.13 -30.58 -48.35
C CYS A 155 7.78 -29.81 -48.33
N SER A 156 6.77 -30.32 -49.05
CA SER A 156 5.41 -29.77 -49.06
C SER A 156 4.76 -29.85 -47.66
N ASP A 157 4.94 -30.98 -46.95
CA ASP A 157 4.41 -31.17 -45.63
C ASP A 157 5.10 -30.26 -44.61
N LEU A 158 6.40 -30.02 -44.73
CA LEU A 158 7.15 -29.06 -43.93
C LEU A 158 6.66 -27.63 -44.11
N LEU A 159 6.37 -27.22 -45.34
CA LEU A 159 5.80 -25.89 -45.63
C LEU A 159 4.40 -25.74 -45.03
N ALA A 160 3.57 -26.80 -45.11
CA ALA A 160 2.25 -26.83 -44.47
C ALA A 160 2.34 -26.67 -42.98
N LEU A 161 3.24 -27.44 -42.32
CA LEU A 161 3.51 -27.34 -40.89
C LEU A 161 4.01 -25.96 -40.49
N SER A 162 4.96 -25.38 -41.25
CA SER A 162 5.48 -24.04 -40.98
C SER A 162 4.38 -22.98 -41.05
N ARG A 163 3.47 -23.08 -42.04
CA ARG A 163 2.32 -22.18 -42.17
C ARG A 163 1.36 -22.26 -41.02
N ILE A 164 1.07 -23.46 -40.53
CA ILE A 164 0.18 -23.65 -39.38
C ILE A 164 0.81 -23.06 -38.10
N LEU A 165 2.10 -23.30 -37.87
CA LEU A 165 2.83 -22.72 -36.74
C LEU A 165 2.81 -21.18 -36.79
N GLN A 166 3.08 -20.60 -37.97
CA GLN A 166 3.06 -19.15 -38.13
C GLN A 166 1.68 -18.56 -37.85
N ARG A 167 0.62 -19.23 -38.32
CA ARG A 167 -0.76 -18.81 -38.01
C ARG A 167 -1.06 -18.85 -36.52
N GLN A 168 -0.74 -19.96 -35.85
CA GLN A 168 -0.95 -20.08 -34.41
C GLN A 168 -0.18 -18.99 -33.62
N THR A 169 1.06 -18.73 -33.99
CA THR A 169 1.86 -17.66 -33.38
C THR A 169 1.19 -16.30 -33.57
N THR A 170 0.71 -16.00 -34.77
CA THR A 170 0.01 -14.74 -35.05
C THR A 170 -1.27 -14.60 -34.22
N GLU A 171 -2.08 -15.65 -34.11
CA GLU A 171 -3.30 -15.66 -33.29
C GLU A 171 -2.98 -15.46 -31.79
N MET A 172 -1.92 -16.09 -31.28
CA MET A 172 -1.46 -15.87 -29.90
C MET A 172 -1.00 -14.42 -29.68
N HIS A 173 -0.27 -13.84 -30.63
CA HIS A 173 0.15 -12.45 -30.56
C HIS A 173 -1.05 -11.47 -30.54
N ILE A 174 -2.06 -11.68 -31.39
CA ILE A 174 -3.28 -10.87 -31.43
C ILE A 174 -3.98 -10.92 -30.07
N ASN A 175 -4.18 -12.11 -29.50
CA ASN A 175 -4.81 -12.26 -28.20
C ASN A 175 -4.00 -11.60 -27.07
N SER A 176 -2.67 -11.73 -27.10
CA SER A 176 -1.80 -11.08 -26.11
C SER A 176 -1.89 -9.57 -26.19
N VAL A 177 -1.89 -8.99 -27.40
CA VAL A 177 -2.02 -7.55 -27.61
C VAL A 177 -3.40 -7.05 -27.17
N HIS A 178 -4.47 -7.82 -27.45
CA HIS A 178 -5.82 -7.48 -26.99
C HIS A 178 -5.92 -7.44 -25.46
N ASN A 179 -5.44 -8.48 -24.78
CA ASN A 179 -5.41 -8.55 -23.31
C ASN A 179 -4.59 -7.40 -22.71
N THR A 180 -3.47 -7.04 -23.35
CA THR A 180 -2.67 -5.90 -22.92
C THR A 180 -3.45 -4.59 -23.05
N GLY A 181 -4.22 -4.43 -24.13
CA GLY A 181 -5.11 -3.27 -24.34
C GLY A 181 -6.17 -3.13 -23.24
N GLU A 182 -6.80 -4.24 -22.86
CA GLU A 182 -7.76 -4.25 -21.75
C GLU A 182 -7.10 -3.88 -20.42
N MET A 183 -5.89 -4.41 -20.16
CA MET A 183 -5.15 -4.10 -18.94
C MET A 183 -4.79 -2.61 -18.87
N ILE A 184 -4.34 -2.00 -19.95
CA ILE A 184 -4.07 -0.55 -20.01
C ILE A 184 -5.33 0.26 -19.76
N SER A 185 -6.48 -0.14 -20.31
CA SER A 185 -7.75 0.55 -20.06
C SER A 185 -8.14 0.52 -18.58
N ARG A 186 -7.92 -0.61 -17.88
CA ARG A 186 -8.15 -0.72 -16.42
C ARG A 186 -7.18 0.16 -15.64
N ILE A 187 -5.91 0.22 -16.04
CA ILE A 187 -4.92 1.11 -15.41
C ILE A 187 -5.34 2.57 -15.58
N GLN A 188 -5.81 3.00 -16.75
CA GLN A 188 -6.28 4.37 -16.96
C GLN A 188 -7.47 4.72 -16.06
N LEU A 189 -8.43 3.81 -15.88
CA LEU A 189 -9.55 4.02 -14.96
C LEU A 189 -9.06 4.18 -13.51
N ALA A 190 -8.13 3.35 -13.06
CA ALA A 190 -7.52 3.47 -11.72
C ALA A 190 -6.76 4.80 -11.56
N VAL A 191 -6.06 5.26 -12.58
CA VAL A 191 -5.35 6.55 -12.59
C VAL A 191 -6.33 7.72 -12.40
N ILE A 192 -7.49 7.70 -13.08
CA ILE A 192 -8.55 8.70 -12.93
C ILE A 192 -9.10 8.71 -11.50
N GLU A 193 -9.27 7.55 -10.88
CA GLU A 193 -9.74 7.44 -9.50
C GLU A 193 -8.71 7.99 -8.50
N VAL A 194 -7.42 7.71 -8.72
CA VAL A 194 -6.32 8.29 -7.92
C VAL A 194 -6.30 9.82 -8.07
N GLU A 195 -6.48 10.37 -9.26
CA GLU A 195 -6.55 11.81 -9.50
C GLU A 195 -7.67 12.45 -8.69
N LYS A 196 -8.88 11.88 -8.74
CA LYS A 196 -10.05 12.34 -7.96
C LYS A 196 -9.80 12.29 -6.46
N SER A 197 -9.18 11.20 -5.98
CA SER A 197 -8.83 11.05 -4.57
C SER A 197 -7.80 12.09 -4.12
N THR A 198 -6.82 12.37 -4.98
CA THR A 198 -5.78 13.38 -4.73
C THR A 198 -6.35 14.79 -4.66
N ASP A 199 -7.27 15.16 -5.57
CA ASP A 199 -7.97 16.46 -5.52
C ASP A 199 -8.79 16.62 -4.22
N THR A 200 -9.45 15.53 -3.80
CA THR A 200 -10.16 15.50 -2.51
C THR A 200 -9.19 15.66 -1.34
N GLY A 201 -8.04 15.01 -1.36
CA GLY A 201 -6.99 15.14 -0.36
C GLY A 201 -6.43 16.55 -0.26
N LEU A 202 -6.22 17.25 -1.38
CA LEU A 202 -5.80 18.65 -1.41
C LEU A 202 -6.84 19.58 -0.78
N LYS A 203 -8.13 19.36 -1.09
CA LYS A 203 -9.23 20.15 -0.48
C LYS A 203 -9.31 19.92 1.03
N LEU A 204 -9.14 18.68 1.46
CA LEU A 204 -9.11 18.33 2.88
C LEU A 204 -7.92 18.96 3.60
N SER A 205 -6.72 18.91 3.02
CA SER A 205 -5.52 19.55 3.56
C SER A 205 -5.72 21.07 3.75
N LYS A 206 -6.36 21.74 2.79
CA LYS A 206 -6.71 23.15 2.92
C LYS A 206 -7.67 23.40 4.09
N SER A 207 -8.72 22.58 4.22
CA SER A 207 -9.65 22.70 5.35
C SER A 207 -8.97 22.43 6.70
N MET A 208 -8.00 21.50 6.74
CA MET A 208 -7.20 21.23 7.94
C MET A 208 -6.33 22.44 8.34
N ILE A 209 -5.74 23.18 7.38
CA ILE A 209 -5.01 24.41 7.64
C ILE A 209 -5.93 25.44 8.33
N ASP A 210 -7.13 25.68 7.76
CA ASP A 210 -8.09 26.63 8.29
C ASP A 210 -8.49 26.26 9.73
N LYS A 211 -8.81 24.97 9.97
CA LYS A 211 -9.18 24.48 11.30
C LYS A 211 -8.04 24.53 12.31
N THR A 212 -6.82 24.27 11.87
CA THR A 212 -5.62 24.36 12.73
C THR A 212 -5.36 25.82 13.11
N LEU A 213 -5.58 26.75 12.19
CA LEU A 213 -5.47 28.19 12.47
C LEU A 213 -6.55 28.66 13.45
N ASP A 214 -7.81 28.23 13.26
CA ASP A 214 -8.92 28.51 14.20
C ASP A 214 -8.58 28.00 15.60
N GLY A 215 -8.05 26.77 15.69
CA GLY A 215 -7.60 26.16 16.94
C GLY A 215 -6.50 26.95 17.62
N LYS A 216 -5.49 27.42 16.87
CA LYS A 216 -4.40 28.26 17.38
C LYS A 216 -4.92 29.60 17.92
N ILE A 217 -5.88 30.22 17.21
CA ILE A 217 -6.53 31.47 17.68
C ILE A 217 -7.31 31.22 18.97
N ALA A 218 -8.03 30.09 19.07
CA ALA A 218 -8.75 29.73 20.29
C ALA A 218 -7.79 29.50 21.46
N LEU A 219 -6.68 28.80 21.22
CA LEU A 219 -5.64 28.57 22.23
C LEU A 219 -5.03 29.88 22.72
N GLN A 220 -4.78 30.87 21.84
CA GLN A 220 -4.27 32.19 22.24
C GLN A 220 -5.24 32.90 23.19
N LYS A 221 -6.56 32.76 22.98
CA LYS A 221 -7.56 33.32 23.91
C LYS A 221 -7.48 32.63 25.29
N VAL A 222 -7.20 31.35 25.34
CA VAL A 222 -7.01 30.59 26.60
C VAL A 222 -5.76 31.09 27.30
N VAL A 223 -4.63 31.25 26.61
CA VAL A 223 -3.39 31.84 27.15
C VAL A 223 -3.69 33.20 27.85
N ASN A 224 -4.35 34.11 27.12
CA ASN A 224 -4.68 35.40 27.65
C ASN A 224 -5.65 35.37 28.87
N ALA A 225 -6.50 34.34 28.96
CA ALA A 225 -7.37 34.12 30.11
C ALA A 225 -6.58 33.65 31.32
N PHE A 226 -5.63 32.75 31.16
CA PHE A 226 -4.76 32.25 32.23
C PHE A 226 -3.78 33.33 32.72
N GLU A 227 -3.26 34.20 31.87
CA GLU A 227 -2.44 35.35 32.28
C GLU A 227 -3.24 36.30 33.19
N ARG A 228 -4.52 36.60 32.83
CA ARG A 228 -5.40 37.39 33.71
C ARG A 228 -5.72 36.66 35.02
N LEU A 229 -5.93 35.32 34.98
CA LEU A 229 -6.18 34.55 36.19
C LEU A 229 -4.97 34.58 37.12
N SER A 230 -3.74 34.46 36.59
CA SER A 230 -2.50 34.62 37.36
C SER A 230 -2.43 35.97 38.07
N THR A 231 -2.73 37.07 37.35
CA THR A 231 -2.77 38.40 37.93
C THR A 231 -3.82 38.53 39.04
N LEU A 232 -5.00 37.94 38.86
CA LEU A 232 -6.06 37.91 39.88
C LEU A 232 -5.64 37.15 41.14
N VAL A 233 -5.01 36.00 40.99
CA VAL A 233 -4.50 35.20 42.12
C VAL A 233 -3.44 36.00 42.90
N GLU A 234 -2.52 36.66 42.22
CA GLU A 234 -1.51 37.52 42.88
C GLU A 234 -2.15 38.71 43.64
N CYS A 235 -3.18 39.31 43.06
CA CYS A 235 -3.94 40.39 43.74
C CYS A 235 -4.66 39.84 44.98
N GLN A 236 -5.28 38.68 44.88
CA GLN A 236 -5.96 37.99 46.01
C GLN A 236 -4.96 37.67 47.15
N GLU A 237 -3.79 37.11 46.83
CA GLU A 237 -2.75 36.85 47.82
C GLU A 237 -2.32 38.11 48.58
N ARG A 238 -2.26 39.26 47.88
CA ARG A 238 -1.92 40.53 48.49
C ARG A 238 -3.01 40.99 49.48
N GLN A 239 -4.28 40.92 49.06
CA GLN A 239 -5.42 41.27 49.90
C GLN A 239 -5.50 40.39 51.16
N ILE A 240 -5.23 39.08 51.01
CA ILE A 240 -5.21 38.16 52.14
C ILE A 240 -4.09 38.53 53.16
N ARG A 241 -2.89 38.90 52.67
CA ARG A 241 -1.79 39.36 53.54
C ARG A 241 -2.15 40.65 54.30
N GLU A 242 -2.82 41.58 53.64
CA GLU A 242 -3.31 42.84 54.25
C GLU A 242 -4.35 42.50 55.35
N LEU A 243 -5.27 41.56 55.09
CA LEU A 243 -6.26 41.13 56.07
C LEU A 243 -5.64 40.45 57.25
N GLU A 244 -4.58 39.65 57.05
CA GLU A 244 -3.79 38.99 58.12
C GLU A 244 -3.16 40.09 59.04
N GLN A 245 -2.52 41.12 58.46
CA GLN A 245 -1.94 42.21 59.22
C GLN A 245 -2.97 42.99 60.02
N GLN A 246 -4.15 43.26 59.41
CA GLN A 246 -5.26 43.97 60.11
C GLN A 246 -5.79 43.11 61.27
N SER A 247 -5.98 41.81 61.07
CA SER A 247 -6.43 40.88 62.10
C SER A 247 -5.45 40.81 63.28
N GLN A 248 -4.14 40.79 62.98
CA GLN A 248 -3.10 40.83 64.03
C GLN A 248 -3.11 42.15 64.79
N SER A 249 -3.34 43.30 64.12
CA SER A 249 -3.47 44.61 64.78
C SER A 249 -4.69 44.65 65.70
N ILE A 250 -5.84 44.14 65.26
CA ILE A 250 -7.05 44.05 66.08
C ILE A 250 -6.79 43.20 67.35
N ARG A 251 -6.11 42.04 67.23
CA ARG A 251 -5.75 41.24 68.39
C ARG A 251 -4.94 42.00 69.41
N SER A 252 -3.94 42.81 68.95
CA SER A 252 -3.12 43.66 69.83
C SER A 252 -3.96 44.70 70.53
N PHE A 253 -4.85 45.38 69.82
CA PHE A 253 -5.75 46.36 70.40
C PHE A 253 -6.69 45.75 71.45
N VAL A 254 -7.29 44.60 71.15
CA VAL A 254 -8.18 43.88 72.07
C VAL A 254 -7.45 43.45 73.34
N ALA A 255 -6.21 42.99 73.21
CA ALA A 255 -5.37 42.65 74.37
C ALA A 255 -5.12 43.89 75.25
N SER A 256 -4.81 45.05 74.66
CA SER A 256 -4.62 46.30 75.41
C SER A 256 -5.90 46.79 76.05
N ILE A 257 -7.07 46.68 75.38
CA ILE A 257 -8.36 47.04 76.00
C ILE A 257 -8.69 46.14 77.21
N ARG A 258 -8.43 44.82 77.09
CA ARG A 258 -8.60 43.88 78.18
C ARG A 258 -7.73 44.21 79.40
N GLU A 259 -6.47 44.56 79.18
CA GLU A 259 -5.55 44.99 80.23
C GLU A 259 -6.02 46.26 80.92
N LEU A 260 -6.47 47.27 80.15
CA LEU A 260 -7.05 48.52 80.64
C LEU A 260 -8.33 48.22 81.51
N ALA A 261 -9.19 47.34 81.07
CA ALA A 261 -10.38 46.92 81.79
C ALA A 261 -10.02 46.24 83.13
N GLU A 262 -9.00 45.41 83.11
CA GLU A 262 -8.50 44.78 84.35
C GLU A 262 -7.91 45.80 85.31
N GLN A 263 -7.11 46.75 84.82
CA GLN A 263 -6.57 47.86 85.61
C GLN A 263 -7.70 48.71 86.21
N THR A 264 -8.74 49.00 85.41
CA THR A 264 -9.91 49.82 85.81
C THR A 264 -10.72 49.05 86.85
N ASN A 265 -10.86 47.73 86.72
CA ASN A 265 -11.53 46.88 87.75
C ASN A 265 -10.78 46.91 89.04
N ILE A 266 -9.44 46.77 89.04
CA ILE A 266 -8.63 46.90 90.29
C ILE A 266 -8.74 48.31 90.95
N LEU A 267 -8.70 49.36 90.13
CA LEU A 267 -8.90 50.73 90.59
C LEU A 267 -10.26 50.94 91.18
N SER A 268 -11.32 50.37 90.60
CA SER A 268 -12.68 50.45 91.16
C SER A 268 -12.85 49.75 92.49
N ILE A 269 -12.19 48.51 92.64
CA ILE A 269 -12.14 47.81 93.91
C ILE A 269 -11.45 48.62 94.96
N ASN A 270 -10.30 49.24 94.67
CA ASN A 270 -9.59 50.07 95.61
C ASN A 270 -10.45 51.34 96.02
N ALA A 271 -11.15 51.98 95.05
CA ALA A 271 -12.07 53.07 95.38
C ALA A 271 -13.25 52.67 96.16
N SER A 272 -13.81 51.43 95.97
CA SER A 272 -14.89 50.83 96.80
C SER A 272 -14.44 50.61 98.23
N ILE A 273 -13.19 50.13 98.41
CA ILE A 273 -12.61 49.92 99.78
C ILE A 273 -12.44 51.25 100.49
N GLU A 274 -11.92 52.27 99.81
CA GLU A 274 -11.70 53.61 100.45
C GLU A 274 -13.04 54.32 100.76
N ALA A 275 -14.02 54.13 99.82
CA ALA A 275 -15.38 54.66 100.08
C ALA A 275 -16.04 53.97 101.34
N ALA A 276 -15.84 52.66 101.53
CA ALA A 276 -16.28 51.98 102.73
C ALA A 276 -15.56 52.44 103.97
N ARG A 277 -14.29 52.83 103.88
CA ARG A 277 -13.46 53.31 104.95
C ARG A 277 -13.88 54.75 105.41
N ALA A 278 -14.45 55.58 104.48
CA ALA A 278 -14.97 56.93 104.73
C ALA A 278 -16.39 56.87 105.40
N GLY A 279 -16.99 55.75 105.61
CA GLY A 279 -18.23 55.56 106.31
C GLY A 279 -19.43 56.27 105.66
N VAL A 280 -20.14 57.13 106.46
CA VAL A 280 -21.34 57.82 105.93
C VAL A 280 -21.05 58.80 104.85
N HIS A 281 -19.86 59.37 104.80
CA HIS A 281 -19.41 60.33 103.78
C HIS A 281 -18.99 59.69 102.46
N GLY A 282 -18.72 58.41 102.47
CA GLY A 282 -18.29 57.69 101.25
C GLY A 282 -19.42 57.02 100.46
N LYS A 283 -20.70 57.09 100.84
CA LYS A 283 -21.81 56.38 100.23
C LYS A 283 -21.97 56.68 98.70
N GLY A 284 -21.84 57.97 98.31
CA GLY A 284 -21.97 58.32 96.85
C GLY A 284 -20.81 57.84 96.01
N PHE A 285 -19.58 57.85 96.61
CA PHE A 285 -18.38 57.26 95.94
C PHE A 285 -18.43 55.77 95.78
N ALA A 286 -19.03 55.00 96.77
CA ALA A 286 -19.18 53.55 96.74
C ALA A 286 -20.09 53.15 95.50
N VAL A 287 -21.17 53.91 95.24
CA VAL A 287 -22.06 53.62 94.15
C VAL A 287 -21.35 53.82 92.80
N VAL A 288 -20.57 54.92 92.65
CA VAL A 288 -19.80 55.15 91.43
C VAL A 288 -18.71 54.10 91.25
N ALA A 289 -18.01 53.70 92.33
CA ALA A 289 -16.99 52.69 92.22
C ALA A 289 -17.58 51.31 91.81
N ASP A 290 -18.76 50.97 92.30
CA ASP A 290 -19.43 49.71 91.91
C ASP A 290 -19.91 49.75 90.44
N GLU A 291 -20.38 50.92 89.97
CA GLU A 291 -20.78 51.13 88.59
C GLU A 291 -19.55 51.06 87.58
N VAL A 292 -18.43 51.68 87.98
CA VAL A 292 -17.14 51.57 87.22
C VAL A 292 -16.65 50.10 87.20
N ARG A 293 -16.82 49.37 88.33
CA ARG A 293 -16.47 47.95 88.38
C ARG A 293 -17.30 47.13 87.43
N LYS A 294 -18.63 47.35 87.33
CA LYS A 294 -19.53 46.67 86.42
C LYS A 294 -19.14 47.02 84.96
N LEU A 295 -18.85 48.26 84.64
CA LEU A 295 -18.39 48.70 83.33
C LEU A 295 -17.07 48.07 82.91
N ALA A 296 -16.12 47.94 83.86
CA ALA A 296 -14.84 47.25 83.62
C ALA A 296 -15.06 45.75 83.32
N ALA A 297 -15.93 45.09 84.14
CA ALA A 297 -16.28 43.70 83.92
C ALA A 297 -16.97 43.46 82.53
N GLY A 298 -17.88 44.37 82.18
CA GLY A 298 -18.53 44.33 80.89
C GLY A 298 -17.53 44.55 79.73
N THR A 299 -16.60 45.52 79.82
CA THR A 299 -15.55 45.77 78.87
C THR A 299 -14.62 44.55 78.71
N LYS A 300 -14.29 43.86 79.79
CA LYS A 300 -13.50 42.61 79.76
C LYS A 300 -14.23 41.49 79.02
N LEU A 301 -15.53 41.32 79.28
CA LEU A 301 -16.36 40.35 78.56
C LEU A 301 -16.41 40.62 77.01
N TYR A 302 -16.75 41.84 76.67
CA TYR A 302 -16.78 42.21 75.22
C TYR A 302 -15.41 42.08 74.53
N SER A 303 -14.33 42.39 75.24
CA SER A 303 -12.98 42.16 74.71
C SER A 303 -12.70 40.68 74.43
N GLU A 304 -13.20 39.76 75.26
CA GLU A 304 -13.06 38.34 75.04
C GLU A 304 -13.88 37.85 73.85
N GLU A 305 -15.11 38.37 73.68
CA GLU A 305 -15.92 38.06 72.52
C GLU A 305 -15.22 38.55 71.22
N VAL A 306 -14.68 39.74 71.18
CA VAL A 306 -13.94 40.27 70.02
C VAL A 306 -12.68 39.46 69.77
N ARG A 307 -11.97 39.00 70.80
CA ARG A 307 -10.83 38.09 70.68
C ARG A 307 -11.21 36.76 70.00
N LEU A 308 -12.36 36.16 70.33
CA LEU A 308 -12.86 34.94 69.74
C LEU A 308 -13.16 35.14 68.25
N VAL A 309 -13.89 36.20 67.90
CA VAL A 309 -14.21 36.57 66.50
C VAL A 309 -12.93 36.82 65.71
N THR A 310 -11.97 37.53 66.25
CA THR A 310 -10.67 37.77 65.58
C THR A 310 -9.87 36.50 65.39
N SER A 311 -9.98 35.53 66.31
CA SER A 311 -9.37 34.19 66.15
C SER A 311 -10.00 33.43 65.01
N GLN A 312 -11.33 33.47 64.84
CA GLN A 312 -12.03 32.86 63.72
C GLN A 312 -11.65 33.50 62.38
N ILE A 313 -11.53 34.81 62.35
CA ILE A 313 -11.04 35.55 61.17
C ILE A 313 -9.63 35.08 60.78
N SER A 314 -8.74 34.91 61.75
CA SER A 314 -7.38 34.44 61.50
C SER A 314 -7.34 33.03 60.90
N GLU A 315 -8.21 32.14 61.42
CA GLU A 315 -8.31 30.78 60.87
C GLU A 315 -8.83 30.78 59.42
N ALA A 316 -9.84 31.61 59.12
CA ALA A 316 -10.34 31.81 57.78
C ALA A 316 -9.28 32.41 56.83
N VAL A 317 -8.45 33.33 57.31
CA VAL A 317 -7.31 33.88 56.55
C VAL A 317 -6.27 32.82 56.24
N ILE A 318 -5.91 31.93 57.18
CA ILE A 318 -4.97 30.84 56.92
C ILE A 318 -5.52 29.90 55.84
N GLN A 319 -6.80 29.58 55.91
CA GLN A 319 -7.43 28.76 54.89
C GLN A 319 -7.43 29.48 53.50
N ALA A 320 -7.71 30.75 53.48
CA ALA A 320 -7.68 31.57 52.25
C ALA A 320 -6.27 31.61 51.61
N VAL A 321 -5.21 31.74 52.45
CA VAL A 321 -3.80 31.66 51.98
C VAL A 321 -3.53 30.32 51.31
N ALA A 322 -3.92 29.20 51.98
CA ALA A 322 -3.70 27.88 51.44
C ALA A 322 -4.42 27.70 50.09
N THR A 323 -5.66 28.14 49.99
CA THR A 323 -6.45 28.06 48.75
C THR A 323 -5.85 28.92 47.62
N ALA A 324 -5.40 30.16 47.94
CA ALA A 324 -4.76 31.02 46.94
C ALA A 324 -3.43 30.41 46.43
N LYS A 325 -2.63 29.82 47.31
CA LYS A 325 -1.40 29.12 46.95
C LYS A 325 -1.67 27.97 46.01
N SER A 326 -2.64 27.08 46.33
CA SER A 326 -3.04 25.98 45.48
C SER A 326 -3.53 26.43 44.12
N GLY A 327 -4.36 27.51 44.06
CA GLY A 327 -4.82 28.12 42.84
C GLY A 327 -3.70 28.65 41.94
N ARG A 328 -2.63 29.21 42.55
CA ARG A 328 -1.44 29.63 41.83
C ARG A 328 -0.65 28.47 41.23
N GLU A 329 -0.46 27.40 42.01
CA GLU A 329 0.23 26.18 41.56
C GLU A 329 -0.52 25.55 40.35
N GLU A 330 -1.83 25.42 40.46
CA GLU A 330 -2.69 24.86 39.41
C GLU A 330 -2.72 25.74 38.14
N THR A 331 -2.71 27.08 38.31
CA THR A 331 -2.62 28.03 37.20
C THR A 331 -1.29 27.88 36.46
N THR A 332 -0.18 27.70 37.19
CA THR A 332 1.15 27.55 36.61
C THR A 332 1.25 26.20 35.84
N GLU A 333 0.75 25.12 36.39
CA GLU A 333 0.72 23.81 35.73
C GLU A 333 -0.13 23.83 34.47
N SER A 334 -1.32 24.45 34.55
CA SER A 334 -2.20 24.65 33.39
C SER A 334 -1.52 25.45 32.27
N MET A 335 -0.72 26.43 32.59
CA MET A 335 0.02 27.22 31.61
C MET A 335 1.07 26.37 30.86
N LEU A 336 1.73 25.41 31.53
CA LEU A 336 2.64 24.46 30.88
C LEU A 336 1.89 23.56 29.90
N HIS A 337 0.74 23.03 30.28
CA HIS A 337 -0.10 22.21 29.39
C HIS A 337 -0.59 22.98 28.14
N ILE A 338 -0.86 24.29 28.32
CA ILE A 338 -1.23 25.16 27.21
C ILE A 338 -0.04 25.32 26.24
N GLN A 339 1.18 25.50 26.74
CA GLN A 339 2.38 25.59 25.92
C GLN A 339 2.64 24.30 25.15
N ASP A 340 2.49 23.15 25.79
CA ASP A 340 2.60 21.85 25.12
C ASP A 340 1.58 21.72 23.99
N THR A 341 0.32 22.13 24.27
CA THR A 341 -0.74 22.14 23.25
C THR A 341 -0.42 23.05 22.09
N ALA A 342 0.20 24.22 22.32
CA ALA A 342 0.67 25.10 21.24
C ALA A 342 1.72 24.42 20.36
N GLY A 343 2.62 23.64 20.96
CA GLY A 343 3.58 22.82 20.23
C GLY A 343 2.95 21.74 19.34
N VAL A 344 1.82 21.17 19.75
CA VAL A 344 1.04 20.25 18.93
C VAL A 344 0.48 20.92 17.67
N PHE A 345 -0.05 22.14 17.80
CA PHE A 345 -0.56 22.89 16.63
C PHE A 345 0.55 23.21 15.62
N GLU A 346 1.77 23.53 16.06
CA GLU A 346 2.92 23.73 15.15
C GLU A 346 3.29 22.46 14.40
N LYS A 347 3.28 21.30 15.09
CA LYS A 347 3.50 20.00 14.43
C LYS A 347 2.42 19.68 13.42
N LEU A 348 1.14 19.98 13.73
CA LEU A 348 0.04 19.80 12.80
C LEU A 348 0.24 20.62 11.53
N PHE A 349 0.68 21.85 11.61
CA PHE A 349 0.99 22.67 10.42
C PHE A 349 2.06 22.02 9.55
N THR A 350 3.13 21.52 10.17
CA THR A 350 4.20 20.83 9.43
C THR A 350 3.66 19.59 8.71
N LEU A 351 2.91 18.72 9.42
CA LEU A 351 2.33 17.51 8.83
C LEU A 351 1.35 17.80 7.69
N ILE A 352 0.53 18.84 7.82
CA ILE A 352 -0.40 19.24 6.75
C ILE A 352 0.38 19.76 5.53
N SER A 353 1.47 20.50 5.74
CA SER A 353 2.33 20.98 4.66
C SER A 353 3.00 19.80 3.90
N GLU A 354 3.53 18.82 4.63
CA GLU A 354 4.10 17.61 4.07
C GLU A 354 3.06 16.79 3.31
N ASN A 355 1.85 16.64 3.87
CA ASN A 355 0.74 15.96 3.19
C ASN A 355 0.35 16.69 1.89
N THR A 356 0.28 18.02 1.91
CA THR A 356 -0.02 18.81 0.71
C THR A 356 1.05 18.60 -0.37
N SER A 357 2.33 18.60 0.01
CA SER A 357 3.43 18.32 -0.91
C SER A 357 3.34 16.91 -1.51
N SER A 358 3.04 15.91 -0.68
CA SER A 358 2.85 14.53 -1.13
C SER A 358 1.70 14.40 -2.11
N MET A 359 0.56 15.05 -1.85
CA MET A 359 -0.58 15.07 -2.77
C MET A 359 -0.23 15.73 -4.11
N GLN A 360 0.57 16.79 -4.12
CA GLN A 360 1.05 17.42 -5.35
C GLN A 360 1.96 16.50 -6.15
N GLN A 361 2.82 15.74 -5.48
CA GLN A 361 3.66 14.73 -6.14
C GLN A 361 2.82 13.61 -6.76
N ILE A 362 1.81 13.09 -6.02
CA ILE A 362 0.89 12.08 -6.54
C ILE A 362 0.15 12.62 -7.77
N HIS A 363 -0.35 13.83 -7.73
CA HIS A 363 -1.00 14.48 -8.87
C HIS A 363 -0.08 14.55 -10.10
N HIS A 364 1.19 14.92 -9.91
CA HIS A 364 2.18 14.93 -10.99
C HIS A 364 2.41 13.54 -11.58
N LEU A 365 2.62 12.52 -10.72
CA LEU A 365 2.84 11.13 -11.16
C LEU A 365 1.61 10.57 -11.89
N THR A 366 0.41 10.91 -11.45
CA THR A 366 -0.85 10.53 -12.08
C THR A 366 -0.97 11.09 -13.50
N ASN A 367 -0.59 12.35 -13.71
CA ASN A 367 -0.55 12.95 -15.03
C ASN A 367 0.47 12.28 -15.98
N VAL A 368 1.64 11.91 -15.45
CA VAL A 368 2.64 11.14 -16.20
C VAL A 368 2.08 9.77 -16.58
N ALA A 369 1.51 9.04 -15.61
CA ALA A 369 0.94 7.71 -15.85
C ALA A 369 -0.19 7.74 -16.90
N ASN A 370 -1.04 8.75 -16.87
CA ASN A 370 -2.11 8.93 -17.85
C ASN A 370 -1.57 9.17 -19.28
N ARG A 371 -0.53 9.98 -19.40
CA ARG A 371 0.15 10.23 -20.68
C ARG A 371 0.80 8.96 -21.23
N GLU A 372 1.56 8.24 -20.40
CA GLU A 372 2.22 7.00 -20.80
C GLU A 372 1.19 5.92 -21.19
N GLY A 373 0.11 5.80 -20.42
CA GLY A 373 -0.99 4.90 -20.76
C GLY A 373 -1.62 5.20 -22.13
N SER A 374 -1.79 6.47 -22.47
CA SER A 374 -2.30 6.89 -23.79
C SER A 374 -1.34 6.55 -24.92
N LEU A 375 -0.03 6.70 -24.71
CA LEU A 375 0.99 6.31 -25.69
C LEU A 375 1.00 4.81 -25.94
N VAL A 376 0.93 4.00 -24.86
CA VAL A 376 0.85 2.53 -25.00
C VAL A 376 -0.42 2.12 -25.73
N GLN A 377 -1.55 2.75 -25.46
CA GLN A 377 -2.82 2.46 -26.16
C GLN A 377 -2.73 2.74 -27.66
N THR A 378 -2.08 3.85 -28.04
CA THR A 378 -1.83 4.17 -29.46
C THR A 378 -0.92 3.14 -30.12
N SER A 379 0.13 2.71 -29.43
CA SER A 379 1.05 1.68 -29.92
C SER A 379 0.34 0.32 -30.11
N ILE A 380 -0.53 -0.07 -29.18
CA ILE A 380 -1.35 -1.28 -29.29
C ILE A 380 -2.25 -1.22 -30.54
N GLN A 381 -2.91 -0.09 -30.78
CA GLN A 381 -3.76 0.08 -31.96
C GLN A 381 -2.97 -0.04 -33.25
N SER A 382 -1.76 0.51 -33.31
CA SER A 382 -0.87 0.37 -34.48
C SER A 382 -0.49 -1.08 -34.72
N ILE A 383 -0.09 -1.82 -33.68
CA ILE A 383 0.27 -3.25 -33.75
C ILE A 383 -0.92 -4.08 -34.29
N ILE A 384 -2.13 -3.84 -33.77
CA ILE A 384 -3.34 -4.54 -34.23
C ILE A 384 -3.58 -4.25 -35.71
N GLY A 385 -3.42 -3.00 -36.17
CA GLY A 385 -3.55 -2.61 -37.55
C GLY A 385 -2.57 -3.35 -38.44
N ASP A 386 -1.30 -3.40 -38.08
CA ASP A 386 -0.25 -4.09 -38.83
C ASP A 386 -0.49 -5.61 -38.90
N LEU A 387 -0.91 -6.24 -37.83
CA LEU A 387 -1.25 -7.68 -37.76
C LEU A 387 -2.47 -8.00 -38.68
N GLN A 388 -3.47 -7.12 -38.71
CA GLN A 388 -4.64 -7.29 -39.57
C GLN A 388 -4.31 -7.12 -41.06
N MET A 389 -3.46 -6.17 -41.40
CA MET A 389 -3.00 -5.99 -42.78
C MET A 389 -2.20 -7.19 -43.25
N THR A 390 -1.31 -7.72 -42.45
CA THR A 390 -0.50 -8.92 -42.76
C THR A 390 -1.40 -10.14 -42.99
N ASN A 391 -2.44 -10.31 -42.18
CA ASN A 391 -3.38 -11.43 -42.29
C ASN A 391 -4.30 -11.29 -43.52
N SER A 392 -4.71 -10.08 -43.89
CA SER A 392 -5.55 -9.82 -45.07
C SER A 392 -4.78 -10.00 -46.39
N THR A 393 -3.51 -9.62 -46.46
CA THR A 393 -2.62 -9.86 -47.60
C THR A 393 -2.37 -11.35 -47.80
N ALA A 394 -2.13 -12.09 -46.75
CA ALA A 394 -1.96 -13.55 -46.81
C ALA A 394 -3.24 -14.27 -47.30
N ASN A 395 -4.43 -13.83 -46.88
CA ASN A 395 -5.71 -14.39 -47.33
C ASN A 395 -6.07 -14.02 -48.79
N ASN A 396 -5.67 -12.85 -49.26
CA ASN A 396 -5.93 -12.43 -50.65
C ASN A 396 -5.01 -13.15 -51.66
N MET A 397 -3.78 -13.46 -51.29
CA MET A 397 -2.90 -14.30 -52.11
C MET A 397 -3.43 -15.73 -52.29
N ASN A 398 -4.13 -16.28 -51.30
CA ASN A 398 -4.74 -17.61 -51.38
C ASN A 398 -6.07 -17.67 -52.18
N ARG A 399 -6.67 -16.52 -52.54
CA ARG A 399 -7.91 -16.46 -53.34
C ARG A 399 -7.64 -16.22 -54.85
N SER A 400 -6.40 -15.94 -55.19
CA SER A 400 -5.99 -15.65 -56.56
C SER A 400 -5.27 -16.81 -57.28
N GLU A 401 -5.14 -17.97 -56.58
CA GLU A 401 -4.82 -19.29 -57.15
C GLU A 401 -6.09 -20.14 -57.21
#